data_eb657e8f398f47e761eb41d8d4d884a6
#
_entry.id   eb657e8f398f47e761eb41d8d4d884a6
#
_cell.length_a   1.000
_cell.length_b   1.000
_cell.length_c   1.000
_cell.angle_alpha   90.00
_cell.angle_beta   90.00
_cell.angle_gamma   90.00
#
_symmetry.space_group_name_H-M   'P 1'
#
loop_
_entity.id
_entity.type
_entity.pdbx_description
1 polymer ?
#
loop_
_entity_poly.entity_id
_entity_poly.type
_entity_poly.pdbx_seq_one_letter_code
_entity_poly.pdbx_strand_id
1 'polypeptide(L)'
;MKLNLKNPIVFFDLETTGTNINSDRIVEICYLKVYPNGNEETKTMRINPEMHIPEEASAVHGIYDEDVAECPTFKEVARNIANDIE
;
A
#
# COMPACT_ATOMS: atom_id res chain seq x y z
N MET A 1 -8.06 -21.33 -0.27
CA MET A 1 -6.83 -21.94 -0.77
C MET A 1 -6.08 -22.59 0.37
N LYS A 2 -5.72 -23.84 0.20
CA LYS A 2 -4.91 -24.55 1.21
C LYS A 2 -3.43 -24.42 0.84
N LEU A 3 -2.68 -23.74 1.70
CA LEU A 3 -1.23 -23.63 1.55
C LEU A 3 -0.56 -24.26 2.78
N ASN A 4 0.44 -25.07 2.54
CA ASN A 4 1.26 -25.63 3.63
C ASN A 4 2.33 -24.60 4.00
N LEU A 5 1.94 -23.63 4.80
CA LEU A 5 2.82 -22.55 5.22
C LEU A 5 3.46 -22.85 6.58
N LYS A 6 4.76 -22.59 6.68
CA LYS A 6 5.47 -22.58 7.96
C LYS A 6 5.46 -21.18 8.55
N ASN A 7 5.46 -20.17 7.70
CA ASN A 7 5.47 -18.75 8.06
C ASN A 7 4.36 -18.02 7.33
N PRO A 8 3.90 -16.89 7.85
CA PRO A 8 2.92 -16.07 7.12
C PRO A 8 3.47 -15.60 5.77
N ILE A 9 2.57 -15.49 4.79
CA ILE A 9 2.88 -14.89 3.49
C ILE A 9 2.13 -13.57 3.38
N VAL A 10 2.79 -12.54 2.82
CA VAL A 10 2.18 -11.23 2.62
C VAL A 10 2.14 -10.92 1.13
N PHE A 11 0.95 -10.58 0.65
CA PHE A 11 0.73 -10.13 -0.73
C PHE A 11 0.47 -8.63 -0.71
N PHE A 12 1.11 -7.90 -1.61
CA PHE A 12 0.97 -6.45 -1.72
C PHE A 12 0.31 -6.03 -3.01
N ASP A 13 -0.47 -4.96 -2.94
CA ASP A 13 -0.95 -4.22 -4.08
C ASP A 13 -0.72 -2.74 -3.81
N LEU A 14 -0.09 -2.04 -4.75
CA LEU A 14 0.29 -0.65 -4.58
C LEU A 14 -0.35 0.22 -5.66
N GLU A 15 -0.84 1.40 -5.25
CA GLU A 15 -1.20 2.45 -6.17
C GLU A 15 -0.17 3.57 -6.02
N THR A 16 0.24 4.17 -7.14
CA THR A 16 1.33 5.14 -7.17
C THR A 16 0.96 6.37 -8.00
N THR A 17 1.83 7.38 -7.95
CA THR A 17 1.69 8.58 -8.78
C THR A 17 2.04 8.33 -10.25
N GLY A 18 2.68 7.19 -10.56
CA GLY A 18 3.09 6.85 -11.92
C GLY A 18 4.01 5.64 -11.96
N THR A 19 4.67 5.44 -13.08
CA THR A 19 5.50 4.26 -13.33
C THR A 19 7.00 4.50 -13.21
N ASN A 20 7.43 5.73 -12.94
CA ASN A 20 8.85 6.04 -12.79
C ASN A 20 9.31 5.75 -11.37
N ILE A 21 10.06 4.68 -11.18
CA ILE A 21 10.51 4.21 -9.86
C ILE A 21 11.46 5.20 -9.14
N ASN A 22 12.04 6.12 -9.86
CA ASN A 22 12.97 7.11 -9.28
C ASN A 22 12.26 8.36 -8.74
N SER A 23 11.09 8.69 -9.29
CA SER A 23 10.39 9.94 -8.96
C SER A 23 8.96 9.74 -8.46
N ASP A 24 8.31 8.63 -8.82
CA ASP A 24 6.93 8.40 -8.41
C ASP A 24 6.85 7.80 -7.02
N ARG A 25 5.73 8.07 -6.35
CA ARG A 25 5.54 7.71 -4.95
C ARG A 25 4.24 6.95 -4.75
N ILE A 26 4.19 6.20 -3.66
CA ILE A 26 3.01 5.40 -3.29
C ILE A 26 1.91 6.31 -2.75
N VAL A 27 0.67 6.08 -3.19
CA VAL A 27 -0.53 6.78 -2.69
C VAL A 27 -1.47 5.84 -1.92
N GLU A 28 -1.36 4.54 -2.14
CA GLU A 28 -2.15 3.55 -1.39
C GLU A 28 -1.38 2.23 -1.32
N ILE A 29 -1.42 1.62 -0.14
CA ILE A 29 -0.89 0.28 0.08
C ILE A 29 -2.04 -0.60 0.56
N CYS A 30 -2.23 -1.72 -0.13
CA CYS A 30 -3.12 -2.78 0.32
C CYS A 30 -2.30 -4.05 0.49
N TYR A 31 -2.42 -4.72 1.62
CA TYR A 31 -1.75 -5.99 1.78
C TYR A 31 -2.62 -7.02 2.47
N LEU A 32 -2.42 -8.26 2.05
CA LEU A 32 -3.08 -9.43 2.58
C LEU A 32 -2.03 -10.31 3.24
N LYS A 33 -2.23 -10.60 4.53
CA LYS A 33 -1.36 -11.50 5.28
C LYS A 33 -2.10 -12.81 5.49
N VAL A 34 -1.51 -13.91 5.03
CA VAL A 34 -2.07 -15.25 5.16
C VAL A 34 -1.24 -16.01 6.16
N TYR A 35 -1.88 -16.48 7.24
CA TYR A 35 -1.22 -17.20 8.31
C TYR A 35 -1.20 -18.72 8.03
N PRO A 36 -0.26 -19.45 8.66
CA PRO A 36 -0.19 -20.92 8.47
C PRO A 36 -1.48 -21.66 8.80
N ASN A 37 -2.30 -21.13 9.71
CA ASN A 37 -3.58 -21.75 10.08
C ASN A 37 -4.72 -21.44 9.11
N GLY A 38 -4.43 -20.72 8.02
CA GLY A 38 -5.43 -20.36 7.03
C GLY A 38 -6.15 -19.04 7.29
N ASN A 39 -5.90 -18.40 8.44
CA ASN A 39 -6.47 -17.09 8.73
C ASN A 39 -5.86 -16.02 7.81
N GLU A 40 -6.65 -15.01 7.50
CA GLU A 40 -6.23 -13.91 6.64
C GLU A 40 -6.48 -12.58 7.34
N GLU A 41 -5.61 -11.63 7.08
CA GLU A 41 -5.73 -10.26 7.57
C GLU A 41 -5.43 -9.30 6.42
N THR A 42 -6.38 -8.44 6.09
CA THR A 42 -6.24 -7.45 5.02
C THR A 42 -6.16 -6.06 5.62
N LYS A 43 -5.25 -5.25 5.11
CA LYS A 43 -5.08 -3.87 5.54
C LYS A 43 -4.88 -2.97 4.34
N THR A 44 -5.57 -1.84 4.32
CA THR A 44 -5.44 -0.83 3.27
C THR A 44 -5.19 0.52 3.92
N MET A 45 -4.20 1.26 3.42
CA MET A 45 -3.96 2.60 3.91
C MET A 45 -3.56 3.51 2.76
N ARG A 46 -4.11 4.73 2.80
CA ARG A 46 -3.76 5.78 1.85
C ARG A 46 -2.61 6.59 2.41
N ILE A 47 -1.75 7.06 1.53
CA ILE A 47 -0.52 7.75 1.87
C ILE A 47 -0.44 9.05 1.11
N ASN A 48 -0.06 10.12 1.81
CA ASN A 48 0.23 11.38 1.16
C ASN A 48 1.57 11.27 0.44
N PRO A 49 1.58 11.35 -0.91
CA PRO A 49 2.82 11.19 -1.67
C PRO A 49 3.72 12.43 -1.60
N GLU A 50 3.26 13.51 -0.97
CA GLU A 50 3.99 14.79 -0.89
C GLU A 50 4.31 15.37 -2.27
N MET A 51 3.47 15.06 -3.26
CA MET A 51 3.55 15.59 -4.62
C MET A 51 2.17 15.53 -5.25
N HIS A 52 1.98 16.31 -6.30
CA HIS A 52 0.75 16.25 -7.10
C HIS A 52 0.63 14.90 -7.79
N ILE A 53 -0.57 14.30 -7.74
CA ILE A 53 -0.85 13.05 -8.44
C ILE A 53 -1.25 13.42 -9.88
N PRO A 54 -0.49 12.96 -10.89
CA PRO A 54 -0.85 13.23 -12.29
C PRO A 54 -2.25 12.71 -12.61
N GLU A 55 -2.99 13.43 -13.44
CA GLU A 55 -4.35 13.04 -13.83
C GLU A 55 -4.41 11.64 -14.41
N GLU A 56 -3.38 11.24 -15.14
CA GLU A 56 -3.29 9.91 -15.75
C GLU A 56 -3.33 8.81 -14.69
N ALA A 57 -2.61 9.02 -13.59
CA ALA A 57 -2.61 8.06 -12.48
C ALA A 57 -3.96 8.08 -11.77
N SER A 58 -4.50 9.25 -11.45
CA SER A 58 -5.80 9.38 -10.80
C SER A 58 -6.92 8.75 -11.61
N ALA A 59 -6.85 8.84 -12.95
CA ALA A 59 -7.82 8.23 -13.83
C ALA A 59 -7.81 6.69 -13.72
N VAL A 60 -6.67 6.09 -13.38
CA VAL A 60 -6.54 4.64 -13.25
C VAL A 60 -7.03 4.16 -11.88
N HIS A 61 -6.57 4.76 -10.79
CA HIS A 61 -6.86 4.27 -9.44
C HIS A 61 -7.93 5.07 -8.68
N GLY A 62 -8.37 6.20 -9.23
CA GLY A 62 -9.44 6.99 -8.63
C GLY A 62 -9.04 7.79 -7.39
N ILE A 63 -7.75 7.92 -7.10
CA ILE A 63 -7.25 8.67 -5.95
C ILE A 63 -6.73 10.02 -6.43
N TYR A 64 -7.22 11.10 -5.81
CA TYR A 64 -6.88 12.48 -6.17
C TYR A 64 -6.15 13.17 -5.01
N ASP A 65 -5.54 14.31 -5.29
CA ASP A 65 -4.76 15.06 -4.29
C ASP A 65 -5.55 15.32 -3.01
N GLU A 66 -6.81 15.70 -3.11
CA GLU A 66 -7.65 15.98 -1.95
C GLU A 66 -7.94 14.74 -1.10
N ASP A 67 -7.87 13.56 -1.69
CA ASP A 67 -8.14 12.31 -0.98
C ASP A 67 -7.00 11.94 -0.03
N VAL A 68 -5.78 12.41 -0.31
CA VAL A 68 -4.59 12.06 0.45
C VAL A 68 -3.93 13.24 1.16
N ALA A 69 -4.51 14.44 1.03
CA ALA A 69 -3.93 15.67 1.58
C ALA A 69 -3.70 15.58 3.09
N GLU A 70 -4.58 14.91 3.82
CA GLU A 70 -4.48 14.74 5.27
C GLU A 70 -4.04 13.35 5.70
N CYS A 71 -3.65 12.52 4.75
CA CYS A 71 -3.13 11.19 5.06
C CYS A 71 -1.67 11.28 5.51
N PRO A 72 -1.20 10.30 6.31
CA PRO A 72 0.21 10.27 6.70
C PRO A 72 1.11 10.02 5.51
N THR A 73 2.35 10.47 5.60
CA THR A 73 3.36 10.19 4.59
C THR A 73 3.88 8.77 4.74
N PHE A 74 4.52 8.24 3.70
CA PHE A 74 5.12 6.91 3.76
C PHE A 74 6.13 6.82 4.91
N LYS A 75 6.93 7.86 5.11
CA LYS A 75 7.92 7.91 6.19
C LYS A 75 7.26 7.72 7.56
N GLU A 76 6.09 8.30 7.75
CA GLU A 76 5.38 8.20 9.03
C GLU A 76 4.83 6.81 9.31
N VAL A 77 4.43 6.06 8.27
CA VAL A 77 3.81 4.75 8.43
C VAL A 77 4.74 3.57 8.19
N ALA A 78 5.92 3.81 7.63
CA ALA A 78 6.82 2.74 7.21
C ALA A 78 7.17 1.77 8.34
N ARG A 79 7.41 2.27 9.54
CA ARG A 79 7.73 1.43 10.70
C ARG A 79 6.55 0.53 11.07
N ASN A 80 5.34 1.08 11.06
CA ASN A 80 4.14 0.32 11.38
C ASN A 80 3.89 -0.78 10.35
N ILE A 81 4.11 -0.48 9.08
CA ILE A 81 4.00 -1.47 8.01
C ILE A 81 5.03 -2.57 8.20
N ALA A 82 6.29 -2.20 8.45
CA ALA A 82 7.35 -3.17 8.67
C ALA A 82 7.05 -4.11 9.86
N ASN A 83 6.51 -3.56 10.95
CA ASN A 83 6.12 -4.36 12.11
C ASN A 83 5.00 -5.34 11.78
N ASP A 84 4.03 -4.91 10.95
CA ASP A 84 2.88 -5.75 10.59
C ASP A 84 3.26 -6.93 9.70
N ILE A 85 4.30 -6.79 8.89
CA ILE A 85 4.69 -7.82 7.91
C ILE A 85 5.83 -8.71 8.37
N GLU A 86 6.42 -8.45 9.51
CA GLU A 86 7.46 -9.31 10.10
C GLU A 86 6.90 -10.62 10.65
#